data_5e6b4c418ba003f5f2fb99de73936841
#
_entry.id   5e6b4c418ba003f5f2fb99de73936841
#
_cell.length_a   1.000
_cell.length_b   1.000
_cell.length_c   1.000
_cell.angle_alpha   90.00
_cell.angle_beta   90.00
_cell.angle_gamma   90.00
#
_symmetry.space_group_name_H-M   'P 1'
#
loop_
_entity.id
_entity.type
_entity.pdbx_description
1 polymer ?
#
loop_
_entity_poly.entity_id
_entity_poly.type
_entity_poly.pdbx_seq_one_letter_code
_entity_poly.pdbx_strand_id
1 'polypeptide(L)'
;MMNENSNFIKTIMKNELENGVVDHILTRFPPEPNAYLHIGHARAIINNFELSEYFGGATNLRLDDTNPSKEGAEYVEAIINDIKWLGYTPKTVNYGSSYFEETYEKAVLLIKKGLAFVCDLTHEEMAAYRGDVVTPGKN
;
A
#
# COMPACT_ATOMS: atom_id res chain seq x y z
N MET A 1 -5.55 -30.04 1.71
CA MET A 1 -6.49 -29.56 2.74
C MET A 1 -5.83 -28.33 3.37
N MET A 2 -6.23 -27.13 2.97
CA MET A 2 -5.76 -25.90 3.61
C MET A 2 -6.37 -25.87 5.02
N ASN A 3 -5.51 -25.64 5.99
CA ASN A 3 -5.87 -25.57 7.40
C ASN A 3 -6.89 -24.42 7.59
N GLU A 4 -8.08 -24.73 8.13
CA GLU A 4 -9.16 -23.78 8.41
C GLU A 4 -8.83 -22.81 9.56
N ASN A 5 -7.56 -22.46 9.74
CA ASN A 5 -7.21 -21.44 10.72
C ASN A 5 -7.77 -20.08 10.26
N SER A 6 -8.99 -19.82 10.69
CA SER A 6 -9.64 -18.53 10.55
C SER A 6 -8.81 -17.49 11.30
N ASN A 7 -8.47 -16.40 10.63
CA ASN A 7 -7.94 -15.20 11.26
C ASN A 7 -8.94 -14.05 11.05
N PHE A 8 -8.78 -12.97 11.81
CA PHE A 8 -9.74 -11.86 11.77
C PHE A 8 -9.87 -11.23 10.37
N ILE A 9 -8.79 -11.22 9.56
CA ILE A 9 -8.81 -10.68 8.19
C ILE A 9 -9.70 -11.56 7.30
N LYS A 10 -9.52 -12.88 7.33
CA LYS A 10 -10.37 -13.82 6.59
C LYS A 10 -11.84 -13.69 7.00
N THR A 11 -12.10 -13.50 8.30
CA THR A 11 -13.46 -13.34 8.81
C THR A 11 -14.11 -12.05 8.28
N ILE A 12 -13.37 -10.92 8.26
CA ILE A 12 -13.86 -9.65 7.70
C ILE A 12 -14.15 -9.82 6.20
N MET A 13 -13.17 -10.29 5.42
CA MET A 13 -13.32 -10.48 3.97
C MET A 13 -14.51 -11.38 3.63
N LYS A 14 -14.68 -12.48 4.37
CA LYS A 14 -15.81 -13.39 4.19
C LYS A 14 -17.13 -12.68 4.44
N ASN A 15 -17.25 -11.99 5.56
CA ASN A 15 -18.48 -11.27 5.91
C ASN A 15 -18.82 -10.17 4.88
N GLU A 16 -17.84 -9.43 4.38
CA GLU A 16 -18.05 -8.39 3.38
C GLU A 16 -18.53 -8.97 2.04
N LEU A 17 -17.96 -10.10 1.60
CA LEU A 17 -18.44 -10.82 0.41
C LEU A 17 -19.86 -11.37 0.59
N GLU A 18 -20.13 -12.04 1.72
CA GLU A 18 -21.43 -12.65 2.00
C GLU A 18 -22.55 -11.62 2.14
N ASN A 19 -22.24 -10.43 2.66
CA ASN A 19 -23.20 -9.32 2.80
C ASN A 19 -23.27 -8.41 1.56
N GLY A 20 -22.53 -8.70 0.49
CA GLY A 20 -22.53 -7.90 -0.74
C GLY A 20 -21.93 -6.50 -0.56
N VAL A 21 -21.10 -6.28 0.46
CA VAL A 21 -20.35 -5.03 0.66
C VAL A 21 -19.30 -4.86 -0.43
N VAL A 22 -18.66 -5.97 -0.81
CA VAL A 22 -17.74 -6.07 -1.95
C VAL A 22 -18.15 -7.26 -2.82
N ASP A 23 -17.83 -7.21 -4.10
CA ASP A 23 -18.13 -8.27 -5.07
C ASP A 23 -16.93 -9.18 -5.36
N HIS A 24 -15.71 -8.73 -5.01
CA HIS A 24 -14.48 -9.48 -5.18
C HIS A 24 -13.40 -9.02 -4.21
N ILE A 25 -12.39 -9.87 -3.99
CA ILE A 25 -11.23 -9.55 -3.18
C ILE A 25 -10.07 -9.12 -4.08
N LEU A 26 -9.53 -7.94 -3.81
CA LEU A 26 -8.33 -7.43 -4.45
C LEU A 26 -7.37 -6.94 -3.36
N THR A 27 -6.24 -7.60 -3.22
CA THR A 27 -5.19 -7.20 -2.27
C THR A 27 -4.07 -6.44 -2.99
N ARG A 28 -3.15 -5.87 -2.22
CA ARG A 28 -2.03 -5.10 -2.75
C ARG A 28 -0.78 -5.28 -1.90
N PHE A 29 0.32 -5.57 -2.55
CA PHE A 29 1.65 -5.48 -1.94
C PHE A 29 2.33 -4.19 -2.43
N PRO A 30 2.59 -3.18 -1.54
CA PRO A 30 3.10 -1.86 -1.92
C PRO A 30 4.54 -1.62 -1.43
N PRO A 31 5.58 -2.26 -1.97
CA PRO A 31 6.95 -1.99 -1.56
C PRO A 31 7.48 -0.68 -2.16
N GLU A 32 8.40 -0.01 -1.44
CA GLU A 32 9.28 1.01 -2.01
C GLU A 32 10.46 0.32 -2.72
N PRO A 33 10.78 0.67 -3.98
CA PRO A 33 11.91 0.06 -4.70
C PRO A 33 13.25 0.74 -4.36
N ASN A 34 13.59 0.82 -3.07
CA ASN A 34 14.78 1.48 -2.53
C ASN A 34 15.80 0.51 -1.90
N ALA A 35 15.46 -0.78 -1.82
CA ALA A 35 16.30 -1.84 -1.29
C ALA A 35 15.79 -3.22 -1.69
N TYR A 36 16.61 -4.26 -1.47
CA TYR A 36 16.19 -5.65 -1.60
C TYR A 36 15.19 -6.03 -0.50
N LEU A 37 14.30 -7.00 -0.83
CA LEU A 37 13.34 -7.50 0.14
C LEU A 37 14.03 -8.34 1.22
N HIS A 38 13.41 -8.43 2.38
CA HIS A 38 13.82 -9.28 3.49
C HIS A 38 12.66 -10.19 3.93
N ILE A 39 12.90 -11.10 4.88
CA ILE A 39 11.92 -12.10 5.31
C ILE A 39 10.59 -11.50 5.80
N GLY A 40 10.59 -10.29 6.34
CA GLY A 40 9.37 -9.57 6.71
C GLY A 40 8.50 -9.26 5.50
N HIS A 41 9.10 -8.88 4.38
CA HIS A 41 8.40 -8.67 3.11
C HIS A 41 7.84 -9.97 2.55
N ALA A 42 8.58 -11.10 2.65
CA ALA A 42 8.09 -12.41 2.21
C ALA A 42 6.80 -12.77 2.94
N ARG A 43 6.71 -12.53 4.26
CA ARG A 43 5.46 -12.74 5.02
C ARG A 43 4.31 -11.88 4.52
N ALA A 44 4.57 -10.61 4.19
CA ALA A 44 3.55 -9.70 3.67
C ALA A 44 3.07 -10.14 2.27
N ILE A 45 3.99 -10.59 1.40
CA ILE A 45 3.67 -11.15 0.09
C ILE A 45 2.77 -12.38 0.25
N ILE A 46 3.21 -13.37 1.00
CA ILE A 46 2.46 -14.61 1.23
C ILE A 46 1.05 -14.31 1.75
N ASN A 47 0.93 -13.47 2.77
CA ASN A 47 -0.38 -13.10 3.33
C ASN A 47 -1.31 -12.46 2.29
N ASN A 48 -0.80 -11.54 1.46
CA ASN A 48 -1.61 -10.87 0.45
C ASN A 48 -2.08 -11.83 -0.64
N PHE A 49 -1.17 -12.64 -1.16
CA PHE A 49 -1.48 -13.58 -2.25
C PHE A 49 -2.37 -14.73 -1.78
N GLU A 50 -2.06 -15.38 -0.65
CA GLU A 50 -2.87 -16.47 -0.12
C GLU A 50 -4.30 -16.02 0.25
N LEU A 51 -4.44 -14.80 0.82
CA LEU A 51 -5.76 -14.28 1.14
C LEU A 51 -6.59 -14.03 -0.12
N SER A 52 -6.01 -13.42 -1.15
CA SER A 52 -6.73 -13.19 -2.40
C SER A 52 -7.07 -14.49 -3.13
N GLU A 53 -6.13 -15.42 -3.23
CA GLU A 53 -6.34 -16.72 -3.85
C GLU A 53 -7.41 -17.55 -3.13
N TYR A 54 -7.43 -17.52 -1.80
CA TYR A 54 -8.43 -18.23 -0.98
C TYR A 54 -9.87 -17.81 -1.33
N PHE A 55 -10.09 -16.54 -1.67
CA PHE A 55 -11.39 -16.01 -2.04
C PHE A 55 -11.58 -15.89 -3.56
N GLY A 56 -10.71 -16.48 -4.39
CA GLY A 56 -10.79 -16.40 -5.86
C GLY A 56 -10.51 -15.00 -6.41
N GLY A 57 -9.83 -14.17 -5.65
CA GLY A 57 -9.47 -12.80 -6.00
C GLY A 57 -8.11 -12.68 -6.67
N ALA A 58 -7.47 -11.52 -6.51
CA ALA A 58 -6.16 -11.24 -7.09
C ALA A 58 -5.34 -10.28 -6.21
N THR A 59 -4.01 -10.25 -6.44
CA THR A 59 -3.10 -9.31 -5.79
C THR A 59 -2.40 -8.44 -6.82
N ASN A 60 -2.40 -7.12 -6.60
CA ASN A 60 -1.62 -6.16 -7.38
C ASN A 60 -0.28 -5.88 -6.70
N LEU A 61 0.77 -5.71 -7.48
CA LEU A 61 2.01 -5.09 -7.05
C LEU A 61 1.93 -3.59 -7.34
N ARG A 62 2.05 -2.75 -6.31
CA ARG A 62 2.16 -1.30 -6.48
C ARG A 62 3.48 -0.83 -5.92
N LEU A 63 4.38 -0.44 -6.79
CA LEU A 63 5.65 0.15 -6.40
C LEU A 63 5.41 1.59 -5.92
N ASP A 64 5.79 1.89 -4.69
CA ASP A 64 5.74 3.23 -4.10
C ASP A 64 7.00 4.01 -4.50
N ASP A 65 7.16 4.25 -5.80
CA ASP A 65 8.29 4.90 -6.45
C ASP A 65 8.12 6.43 -6.48
N THR A 66 8.00 7.05 -5.33
CA THR A 66 7.76 8.49 -5.20
C THR A 66 9.00 9.29 -4.79
N ASN A 67 10.13 8.62 -4.55
CA ASN A 67 11.39 9.25 -4.18
C ASN A 67 12.54 8.89 -5.14
N PRO A 68 12.67 9.59 -6.28
CA PRO A 68 13.62 9.25 -7.34
C PRO A 68 15.10 9.27 -6.92
N SER A 69 15.42 9.89 -5.77
CA SER A 69 16.80 9.93 -5.27
C SER A 69 17.25 8.63 -4.60
N LYS A 70 16.35 7.72 -4.29
CA LYS A 70 16.63 6.47 -3.54
C LYS A 70 16.21 5.21 -4.29
N GLU A 71 15.51 5.34 -5.39
CA GLU A 71 14.89 4.24 -6.10
C GLU A 71 15.76 3.80 -7.29
N GLY A 72 15.83 2.49 -7.51
CA GLY A 72 16.62 1.90 -8.58
C GLY A 72 15.86 0.84 -9.36
N ALA A 73 16.03 0.81 -10.68
CA ALA A 73 15.44 -0.19 -11.56
C ALA A 73 15.82 -1.62 -11.16
N GLU A 74 17.01 -1.81 -10.58
CA GLU A 74 17.48 -3.10 -10.07
C GLU A 74 16.61 -3.63 -8.92
N TYR A 75 16.13 -2.75 -8.04
CA TYR A 75 15.24 -3.15 -6.94
C TYR A 75 13.85 -3.52 -7.43
N VAL A 76 13.35 -2.82 -8.44
CA VAL A 76 12.07 -3.17 -9.10
C VAL A 76 12.13 -4.59 -9.66
N GLU A 77 13.19 -4.90 -10.41
CA GLU A 77 13.39 -6.24 -10.99
C GLU A 77 13.56 -7.31 -9.89
N ALA A 78 14.35 -7.02 -8.87
CA ALA A 78 14.54 -7.91 -7.74
C ALA A 78 13.23 -8.22 -7.01
N ILE A 79 12.39 -7.21 -6.72
CA ILE A 79 11.08 -7.37 -6.08
C ILE A 79 10.18 -8.29 -6.91
N ILE A 80 10.12 -8.08 -8.22
CA ILE A 80 9.30 -8.91 -9.11
C ILE A 80 9.81 -10.37 -9.13
N ASN A 81 11.13 -10.54 -9.16
CA ASN A 81 11.74 -11.87 -9.16
C ASN A 81 11.54 -12.60 -7.83
N ASP A 82 11.62 -11.90 -6.69
CA ASP A 82 11.37 -12.46 -5.37
C ASP A 82 9.92 -12.92 -5.21
N ILE A 83 8.95 -12.15 -5.71
CA ILE A 83 7.54 -12.54 -5.73
C ILE A 83 7.34 -13.82 -6.55
N LYS A 84 7.96 -13.90 -7.73
CA LYS A 84 7.92 -15.10 -8.59
C LYS A 84 8.60 -16.29 -7.93
N TRP A 85 9.73 -16.07 -7.27
CA TRP A 85 10.46 -17.13 -6.55
C TRP A 85 9.62 -17.70 -5.40
N LEU A 86 8.81 -16.89 -4.74
CA LEU A 86 7.83 -17.33 -3.74
C LEU A 86 6.63 -18.07 -4.35
N GLY A 87 6.53 -18.16 -5.67
CA GLY A 87 5.49 -18.89 -6.38
C GLY A 87 4.28 -18.06 -6.79
N TYR A 88 4.33 -16.73 -6.67
CA TYR A 88 3.20 -15.85 -6.96
C TYR A 88 3.40 -15.01 -8.21
N THR A 89 2.27 -14.58 -8.81
CA THR A 89 2.26 -13.66 -9.94
C THR A 89 1.28 -12.53 -9.69
N PRO A 90 1.72 -11.27 -9.64
CA PRO A 90 0.82 -10.13 -9.50
C PRO A 90 -0.13 -10.01 -10.71
N LYS A 91 -1.38 -9.64 -10.46
CA LYS A 91 -2.35 -9.33 -11.53
C LYS A 91 -1.90 -8.14 -12.38
N THR A 92 -1.40 -7.09 -11.71
CA THR A 92 -0.83 -5.89 -12.34
C THR A 92 0.40 -5.42 -11.58
N VAL A 93 1.29 -4.73 -12.30
CA VAL A 93 2.39 -3.97 -11.71
C VAL A 93 2.10 -2.50 -11.98
N ASN A 94 1.91 -1.73 -10.93
CA ASN A 94 1.59 -0.30 -11.00
C ASN A 94 2.69 0.51 -10.30
N TYR A 95 2.89 1.73 -10.75
CA TYR A 95 3.87 2.66 -10.21
C TYR A 95 3.14 3.85 -9.58
N GLY A 96 3.52 4.24 -8.38
CA GLY A 96 2.98 5.42 -7.70
C GLY A 96 3.24 6.70 -8.50
N SER A 97 4.44 6.80 -9.11
CA SER A 97 4.84 7.92 -9.97
C SER A 97 3.94 8.14 -11.18
N SER A 98 3.28 7.09 -11.68
CA SER A 98 2.34 7.21 -12.81
C SER A 98 1.08 8.02 -12.50
N TYR A 99 0.82 8.32 -11.22
CA TYR A 99 -0.38 9.00 -10.75
C TYR A 99 -0.12 10.41 -10.20
N PHE A 100 1.04 11.00 -10.43
CA PHE A 100 1.38 12.32 -9.88
C PHE A 100 0.42 13.42 -10.33
N GLU A 101 0.08 13.47 -11.60
CA GLU A 101 -0.85 14.47 -12.12
C GLU A 101 -2.23 14.32 -11.48
N GLU A 102 -2.77 13.10 -11.46
CA GLU A 102 -4.06 12.82 -10.81
C GLU A 102 -4.03 13.16 -9.32
N THR A 103 -2.94 12.83 -8.63
CA THR A 103 -2.76 13.16 -7.21
C THR A 103 -2.78 14.67 -6.97
N TYR A 104 -2.11 15.44 -7.83
CA TYR A 104 -2.13 16.90 -7.79
C TYR A 104 -3.54 17.46 -7.98
N GLU A 105 -4.26 16.97 -9.00
CA GLU A 105 -5.65 17.38 -9.25
C GLU A 105 -6.57 17.09 -8.05
N LYS A 106 -6.42 15.91 -7.42
CA LYS A 106 -7.18 15.55 -6.22
C LYS A 106 -6.81 16.42 -5.02
N ALA A 107 -5.52 16.77 -4.84
CA ALA A 107 -5.09 17.71 -3.80
C ALA A 107 -5.75 19.08 -3.98
N VAL A 108 -5.73 19.62 -5.20
CA VAL A 108 -6.43 20.89 -5.53
C VAL A 108 -7.93 20.80 -5.26
N LEU A 109 -8.55 19.66 -5.60
CA LEU A 109 -9.97 19.44 -5.32
C LEU A 109 -10.27 19.45 -3.82
N LEU A 110 -9.43 18.82 -2.99
CA LEU A 110 -9.58 18.82 -1.53
C LEU A 110 -9.47 20.24 -0.96
N ILE A 111 -8.51 21.02 -1.46
CA ILE A 111 -8.37 22.45 -1.05
C ILE A 111 -9.64 23.24 -1.41
N LYS A 112 -10.15 23.08 -2.64
CA LYS A 112 -11.40 23.75 -3.07
C LYS A 112 -12.62 23.34 -2.24
N LYS A 113 -12.63 22.13 -1.68
CA LYS A 113 -13.67 21.65 -0.76
C LYS A 113 -13.47 22.08 0.69
N GLY A 114 -12.40 22.79 1.02
CA GLY A 114 -12.05 23.18 2.40
C GLY A 114 -11.60 22.01 3.29
N LEU A 115 -11.20 20.87 2.68
CA LEU A 115 -10.77 19.66 3.40
C LEU A 115 -9.25 19.54 3.48
N ALA A 116 -8.51 20.43 2.83
CA ALA A 116 -7.06 20.55 2.89
C ALA A 116 -6.64 22.00 2.73
N PHE A 117 -5.43 22.32 3.12
CA PHE A 117 -4.83 23.64 2.96
C PHE A 117 -3.33 23.52 2.68
N VAL A 118 -2.75 24.58 2.10
CA VAL A 118 -1.31 24.70 1.96
C VAL A 118 -0.72 25.20 3.28
N CYS A 119 0.31 24.54 3.75
CA CYS A 119 1.00 24.89 4.99
C CYS A 119 2.31 25.59 4.67
N ASP A 120 2.45 26.86 5.09
CA ASP A 120 3.63 27.69 4.85
C ASP A 120 4.62 27.69 6.03
N LEU A 121 4.45 26.78 7.01
CA LEU A 121 5.36 26.63 8.12
C LEU A 121 6.73 26.11 7.67
N THR A 122 7.77 26.62 8.28
CA THR A 122 9.12 26.05 8.13
C THR A 122 9.16 24.62 8.68
N HIS A 123 10.21 23.88 8.34
CA HIS A 123 10.39 22.52 8.83
C HIS A 123 10.45 22.44 10.38
N GLU A 124 11.10 23.43 11.00
CA GLU A 124 11.24 23.53 12.46
C GLU A 124 9.90 23.85 13.13
N GLU A 125 9.15 24.81 12.57
CA GLU A 125 7.81 25.14 13.03
C GLU A 125 6.84 23.97 12.87
N MET A 126 6.89 23.26 11.75
CA MET A 126 6.08 22.06 11.53
C MET A 126 6.41 20.97 12.54
N ALA A 127 7.68 20.75 12.88
CA ALA A 127 8.07 19.79 13.91
C ALA A 127 7.50 20.17 15.28
N ALA A 128 7.50 21.46 15.63
CA ALA A 128 6.93 21.95 16.87
C ALA A 128 5.39 21.88 16.92
N TYR A 129 4.72 22.07 15.77
CA TYR A 129 3.26 22.01 15.65
C TYR A 129 2.71 20.58 15.58
N ARG A 130 3.49 19.62 15.08
CA ARG A 130 3.07 18.23 14.96
C ARG A 130 2.63 17.60 16.28
N GLY A 131 3.22 18.05 17.39
CA GLY A 131 3.06 17.39 18.69
C GLY A 131 3.84 16.08 18.78
N ASP A 132 3.62 15.38 19.87
CA ASP A 132 4.25 14.08 20.17
C ASP A 132 3.22 13.12 20.81
N VAL A 133 3.67 11.98 21.32
CA VAL A 133 2.79 10.96 21.95
C VAL A 133 2.11 11.45 23.25
N VAL A 134 2.55 12.56 23.83
CA VAL A 134 2.03 13.13 25.07
C VAL A 134 1.30 14.45 24.82
N THR A 135 1.81 15.24 23.88
CA THR A 135 1.32 16.61 23.59
C THR A 135 0.57 16.60 22.25
N PRO A 136 -0.74 16.90 22.23
CA PRO A 136 -1.47 17.03 20.96
C PRO A 136 -0.84 18.08 20.03
N GLY A 137 -0.90 17.83 18.74
CA GLY A 137 -0.50 18.81 17.74
C GLY A 137 -1.39 20.05 17.78
N LYS A 138 -0.89 21.16 17.27
CA LYS A 138 -1.65 22.40 17.07
C LYS A 138 -2.28 22.38 15.69
N ASN A 139 -3.54 22.73 15.59
CA ASN A 139 -4.24 22.94 14.32
C ASN A 139 -4.10 24.40 13.89
#